data_fa5abcb8c986549fb5d56df431dbfb63
#
_entry.id   fa5abcb8c986549fb5d56df431dbfb63
#
_cell.length_a   1.000
_cell.length_b   1.000
_cell.length_c   1.000
_cell.angle_alpha   90.00
_cell.angle_beta   90.00
_cell.angle_gamma   90.00
#
_symmetry.space_group_name_H-M   'P 1'
#
loop_
_entity.id
_entity.type
_entity.pdbx_description
1 polymer ?
#
loop_
_entity_poly.entity_id
_entity_poly.type
_entity_poly.pdbx_seq_one_letter_code
_entity_poly.pdbx_strand_id
1 'polypeptide(L)'
;MRKTLAAANRGERVPFKIPRSVQQSIPIQRVWQDGIWQVNGRFSQTWRFADINYSLASYEDQRDMFTSYCGVLNSLPTDAVTKITIHNRRLNSSDFQHSVLMRECGDDLDLYRREYNRVLTEKAAASNNLIQDKYITVSVARKNAEEARAFFHRVDADLSKNLGRLDSGAKALDTYERLRILHDFFRPGEEQFYKFDLNASMRLGHSFKDYIAPDGMKFLSDHFELGGKVGRVLFMRKYSSYIKDDMITSMADFPRTLVLSIDLLPVPTDEAVRDVQSQIMGIESDITRWQQRQNARNNFTAVVPYELEQQRAETKEFLDDLSTRDQRMVYCRTTRRMGYGIGLPRRLRRRSLAQSCMPRHCPSAPRHNRCI
;
A
#
# COMPACT_ATOMS: atom_id res chain seq x y z
N MET A 1 -15.15 15.22 -6.04
CA MET A 1 -14.57 14.34 -5.01
C MET A 1 -15.03 14.67 -3.60
N ARG A 2 -15.07 15.93 -3.12
CA ARG A 2 -15.81 16.27 -1.88
C ARG A 2 -17.25 15.76 -1.88
N LYS A 3 -17.95 15.74 -3.03
CA LYS A 3 -19.27 15.13 -3.15
C LYS A 3 -19.24 13.61 -2.99
N THR A 4 -18.20 12.92 -3.43
CA THR A 4 -18.03 11.45 -3.25
C THR A 4 -17.51 11.09 -1.86
N LEU A 5 -16.59 11.88 -1.29
CA LEU A 5 -16.18 11.74 0.12
C LEU A 5 -17.26 12.25 1.08
N ALA A 6 -17.99 13.32 0.74
CA ALA A 6 -19.13 13.80 1.52
C ALA A 6 -20.39 12.93 1.33
N ALA A 7 -20.55 12.24 0.20
CA ALA A 7 -21.58 11.20 0.03
C ALA A 7 -21.18 9.91 0.79
N ALA A 8 -19.92 9.56 0.84
CA ALA A 8 -19.41 8.50 1.72
C ALA A 8 -19.51 8.87 3.22
N ASN A 9 -19.41 10.17 3.56
CA ASN A 9 -19.60 10.68 4.92
C ASN A 9 -21.04 11.07 5.27
N ARG A 10 -21.87 11.40 4.29
CA ARG A 10 -23.32 11.57 4.48
C ARG A 10 -24.02 10.24 4.33
N GLY A 11 -23.42 9.19 4.88
CA GLY A 11 -23.98 7.88 4.92
C GLY A 11 -25.49 7.85 4.66
N GLU A 12 -25.90 7.67 3.41
CA GLU A 12 -26.96 6.70 3.21
C GLU A 12 -26.37 5.43 3.83
N ARG A 13 -26.71 5.18 5.08
CA ARG A 13 -26.41 3.95 5.78
C ARG A 13 -27.16 2.85 5.02
N VAL A 14 -26.57 2.39 3.92
CA VAL A 14 -26.96 1.08 3.38
C VAL A 14 -26.83 0.14 4.58
N PRO A 15 -27.93 -0.41 5.07
CA PRO A 15 -27.90 -1.21 6.29
C PRO A 15 -26.86 -2.32 6.06
N PHE A 16 -25.84 -2.37 6.92
CA PHE A 16 -24.79 -3.38 6.83
C PHE A 16 -25.43 -4.75 6.97
N LYS A 17 -25.51 -5.46 5.84
CA LYS A 17 -26.05 -6.81 5.81
C LYS A 17 -24.95 -7.76 6.26
N ILE A 18 -25.13 -8.36 7.42
CA ILE A 18 -24.20 -9.37 7.95
C ILE A 18 -24.11 -10.53 6.95
N PRO A 19 -22.91 -10.85 6.43
CA PRO A 19 -22.73 -11.97 5.53
C PRO A 19 -23.11 -13.29 6.21
N ARG A 20 -23.80 -14.15 5.50
CA ARG A 20 -24.22 -15.48 6.02
C ARG A 20 -23.20 -16.57 5.73
N SER A 21 -22.26 -16.33 4.83
CA SER A 21 -21.19 -17.26 4.46
C SER A 21 -19.86 -16.52 4.27
N VAL A 22 -18.77 -17.27 4.32
CA VAL A 22 -17.42 -16.75 4.09
C VAL A 22 -17.30 -16.16 2.68
N GLN A 23 -17.87 -16.82 1.66
CA GLN A 23 -17.87 -16.36 0.28
C GLN A 23 -18.59 -15.00 0.11
N GLN A 24 -19.67 -14.77 0.88
CA GLN A 24 -20.38 -13.48 0.88
C GLN A 24 -19.57 -12.37 1.53
N SER A 25 -18.62 -12.70 2.43
CA SER A 25 -17.72 -11.74 3.06
C SER A 25 -16.64 -11.25 2.08
N ILE A 26 -16.38 -11.98 0.99
CA ILE A 26 -15.40 -11.62 -0.05
C ILE A 26 -16.09 -10.72 -1.10
N PRO A 27 -15.73 -9.42 -1.18
CA PRO A 27 -16.48 -8.45 -2.00
C PRO A 27 -16.20 -8.53 -3.51
N ILE A 28 -15.48 -9.54 -3.98
CA ILE A 28 -15.16 -9.75 -5.39
C ILE A 28 -16.41 -10.30 -6.09
N GLN A 29 -16.89 -9.60 -7.13
CA GLN A 29 -18.11 -9.96 -7.85
C GLN A 29 -17.81 -10.84 -9.07
N ARG A 30 -16.82 -10.45 -9.87
CA ARG A 30 -16.40 -11.13 -11.10
C ARG A 30 -14.90 -11.09 -11.27
N VAL A 31 -14.36 -12.11 -11.93
CA VAL A 31 -12.95 -12.22 -12.32
C VAL A 31 -12.87 -12.61 -13.78
N TRP A 32 -11.88 -12.09 -14.52
CA TRP A 32 -11.58 -12.43 -15.91
C TRP A 32 -10.18 -13.02 -15.99
N GLN A 33 -9.92 -13.84 -16.97
CA GLN A 33 -8.64 -14.55 -17.13
C GLN A 33 -7.43 -13.60 -17.19
N ASP A 34 -7.61 -12.42 -17.79
CA ASP A 34 -6.60 -11.36 -17.92
C ASP A 34 -6.25 -10.64 -16.61
N GLY A 35 -6.76 -11.12 -15.48
CA GLY A 35 -6.50 -10.55 -14.16
C GLY A 35 -7.33 -9.31 -13.82
N ILE A 36 -8.28 -8.92 -14.63
CA ILE A 36 -9.23 -7.86 -14.28
C ILE A 36 -10.29 -8.42 -13.33
N TRP A 37 -10.54 -7.70 -12.24
CA TRP A 37 -11.55 -8.05 -11.26
C TRP A 37 -12.56 -6.93 -11.07
N GLN A 38 -13.82 -7.32 -10.82
CA GLN A 38 -14.87 -6.40 -10.42
C GLN A 38 -15.13 -6.52 -8.92
N VAL A 39 -14.95 -5.41 -8.21
CA VAL A 39 -15.11 -5.30 -6.75
C VAL A 39 -15.95 -4.06 -6.46
N ASN A 40 -17.12 -4.24 -5.84
CA ASN A 40 -18.04 -3.13 -5.49
C ASN A 40 -18.33 -2.20 -6.67
N GLY A 41 -18.60 -2.77 -7.85
CA GLY A 41 -18.90 -2.01 -9.07
C GLY A 41 -17.71 -1.31 -9.73
N ARG A 42 -16.49 -1.48 -9.21
CA ARG A 42 -15.24 -0.98 -9.79
C ARG A 42 -14.43 -2.09 -10.39
N PHE A 43 -13.72 -1.80 -11.47
CA PHE A 43 -12.74 -2.73 -12.06
C PHE A 43 -11.36 -2.45 -11.47
N SER A 44 -10.56 -3.51 -11.30
CA SER A 44 -9.19 -3.41 -10.79
C SER A 44 -8.24 -4.34 -11.51
N GLN A 45 -7.00 -3.87 -11.70
CA GLN A 45 -5.85 -4.64 -12.19
C GLN A 45 -4.71 -4.50 -11.20
N THR A 46 -3.86 -5.53 -11.11
CA THR A 46 -2.71 -5.54 -10.21
C THR A 46 -1.43 -5.83 -10.97
N TRP A 47 -0.39 -5.10 -10.66
CA TRP A 47 0.97 -5.31 -11.17
C TRP A 47 1.89 -5.67 -10.01
N ARG A 48 2.79 -6.62 -10.25
CA ARG A 48 3.93 -6.89 -9.37
C ARG A 48 5.10 -6.06 -9.85
N PHE A 49 5.83 -5.42 -8.95
CA PHE A 49 7.04 -4.67 -9.28
C PHE A 49 8.21 -5.13 -8.43
N ALA A 50 9.43 -4.92 -8.94
CA ALA A 50 10.67 -5.31 -8.30
C ALA A 50 11.25 -4.19 -7.44
N ASP A 51 12.11 -4.54 -6.51
CA ASP A 51 12.91 -3.60 -5.74
C ASP A 51 14.00 -2.95 -6.59
N ILE A 52 14.41 -1.77 -6.17
CA ILE A 52 15.57 -1.05 -6.69
C ILE A 52 16.62 -0.93 -5.57
N ASN A 53 17.88 -0.86 -5.96
CA ASN A 53 18.97 -0.77 -5.01
C ASN A 53 19.25 0.69 -4.60
N TYR A 54 18.28 1.32 -3.93
CA TYR A 54 18.35 2.72 -3.52
C TYR A 54 19.41 2.97 -2.44
N SER A 55 19.51 2.09 -1.44
CA SER A 55 20.35 2.31 -0.25
C SER A 55 21.86 2.26 -0.51
N LEU A 56 22.29 1.57 -1.57
CA LEU A 56 23.69 1.46 -1.96
C LEU A 56 24.09 2.39 -3.10
N ALA A 57 23.13 3.14 -3.65
CA ALA A 57 23.36 4.06 -4.74
C ALA A 57 24.09 5.33 -4.25
N SER A 58 24.79 6.03 -5.17
CA SER A 58 25.38 7.33 -4.88
C SER A 58 24.30 8.37 -4.55
N TYR A 59 24.67 9.47 -3.91
CA TYR A 59 23.72 10.53 -3.57
C TYR A 59 23.04 11.13 -4.83
N GLU A 60 23.78 11.27 -5.93
CA GLU A 60 23.22 11.76 -7.20
C GLU A 60 22.21 10.77 -7.77
N ASP A 61 22.55 9.48 -7.80
CA ASP A 61 21.65 8.42 -8.26
C ASP A 61 20.41 8.32 -7.37
N GLN A 62 20.54 8.43 -6.05
CA GLN A 62 19.38 8.45 -5.12
C GLN A 62 18.44 9.61 -5.42
N ARG A 63 18.97 10.79 -5.75
CA ARG A 63 18.19 11.96 -6.13
C ARG A 63 17.45 11.76 -7.45
N ASP A 64 18.11 11.14 -8.43
CA ASP A 64 17.51 10.85 -9.74
C ASP A 64 16.45 9.76 -9.64
N MET A 65 16.69 8.72 -8.83
CA MET A 65 15.70 7.70 -8.49
C MET A 65 14.48 8.31 -7.80
N PHE A 66 14.68 9.23 -6.85
CA PHE A 66 13.59 9.93 -6.17
C PHE A 66 12.76 10.77 -7.16
N THR A 67 13.41 11.52 -8.03
CA THR A 67 12.74 12.32 -9.06
C THR A 67 11.94 11.43 -10.02
N SER A 68 12.51 10.31 -10.45
CA SER A 68 11.83 9.32 -11.28
C SER A 68 10.64 8.68 -10.56
N TYR A 69 10.76 8.41 -9.27
CA TYR A 69 9.66 7.90 -8.43
C TYR A 69 8.51 8.93 -8.31
N CYS A 70 8.84 10.20 -8.13
CA CYS A 70 7.83 11.28 -8.19
C CYS A 70 7.11 11.29 -9.54
N GLY A 71 7.84 11.04 -10.64
CA GLY A 71 7.27 10.89 -11.97
C GLY A 71 6.26 9.72 -12.07
N VAL A 72 6.53 8.58 -11.41
CA VAL A 72 5.56 7.47 -11.31
C VAL A 72 4.29 7.92 -10.61
N LEU A 73 4.40 8.61 -9.45
CA LEU A 73 3.25 9.10 -8.70
C LEU A 73 2.43 10.14 -9.48
N ASN A 74 3.12 11.06 -10.18
CA ASN A 74 2.48 12.08 -11.01
C ASN A 74 1.79 11.49 -12.25
N SER A 75 2.19 10.30 -12.72
CA SER A 75 1.55 9.62 -13.84
C SER A 75 0.25 8.88 -13.45
N LEU A 76 -0.04 8.74 -12.16
CA LEU A 76 -1.22 8.01 -11.70
C LEU A 76 -2.51 8.69 -12.15
N PRO A 77 -3.51 7.94 -12.65
CA PRO A 77 -4.75 8.52 -13.14
C PRO A 77 -5.60 9.10 -12.01
N THR A 78 -6.11 10.32 -12.18
CA THR A 78 -6.89 11.05 -11.17
C THR A 78 -8.32 10.50 -10.99
N ASP A 79 -8.83 9.74 -11.95
CA ASP A 79 -10.16 9.09 -11.90
C ASP A 79 -10.11 7.67 -11.30
N ALA A 80 -8.93 7.23 -10.88
CA ALA A 80 -8.70 5.92 -10.29
C ALA A 80 -8.15 6.01 -8.86
N VAL A 81 -8.30 4.93 -8.12
CA VAL A 81 -7.66 4.73 -6.83
C VAL A 81 -6.49 3.78 -7.02
N THR A 82 -5.31 4.22 -6.70
CA THR A 82 -4.11 3.37 -6.73
C THR A 82 -3.78 2.89 -5.32
N LYS A 83 -3.40 1.64 -5.20
CA LYS A 83 -3.00 1.02 -3.94
C LYS A 83 -1.64 0.37 -4.12
N ILE A 84 -0.66 0.79 -3.34
CA ILE A 84 0.61 0.07 -3.18
C ILE A 84 0.43 -0.93 -2.04
N THR A 85 0.81 -2.17 -2.26
CA THR A 85 0.72 -3.24 -1.26
C THR A 85 2.06 -3.91 -1.10
N ILE A 86 2.54 -4.00 0.13
CA ILE A 86 3.71 -4.79 0.52
C ILE A 86 3.19 -5.99 1.28
N HIS A 87 3.49 -7.19 0.80
CA HIS A 87 3.03 -8.44 1.38
C HIS A 87 4.23 -9.28 1.83
N ASN A 88 4.41 -9.36 3.15
CA ASN A 88 5.32 -10.31 3.75
C ASN A 88 4.59 -11.65 3.88
N ARG A 89 5.04 -12.65 3.18
CA ARG A 89 4.50 -14.01 3.24
C ARG A 89 5.59 -15.02 3.54
N ARG A 90 5.22 -16.15 4.09
CA ARG A 90 6.16 -17.26 4.24
C ARG A 90 6.47 -17.84 2.88
N LEU A 91 7.74 -18.14 2.66
CA LEU A 91 8.16 -18.86 1.47
C LEU A 91 7.60 -20.28 1.55
N ASN A 92 6.86 -20.68 0.55
CA ASN A 92 6.41 -22.06 0.40
C ASN A 92 7.62 -22.96 0.13
N SER A 93 7.71 -24.10 0.81
CA SER A 93 8.83 -25.05 0.61
C SER A 93 8.92 -25.55 -0.83
N SER A 94 7.80 -25.72 -1.53
CA SER A 94 7.79 -26.09 -2.95
C SER A 94 8.35 -24.97 -3.85
N ASP A 95 7.94 -23.72 -3.63
CA ASP A 95 8.47 -22.58 -4.37
C ASP A 95 9.97 -22.38 -4.08
N PHE A 96 10.38 -22.60 -2.82
CA PHE A 96 11.79 -22.55 -2.44
C PHE A 96 12.63 -23.62 -3.17
N GLN A 97 12.14 -24.85 -3.19
CA GLN A 97 12.80 -25.93 -3.91
C GLN A 97 12.95 -25.68 -5.40
N HIS A 98 11.92 -25.09 -6.03
CA HIS A 98 11.93 -24.90 -7.48
C HIS A 98 12.63 -23.62 -7.94
N SER A 99 12.66 -22.58 -7.11
CA SER A 99 13.17 -21.25 -7.50
C SER A 99 14.51 -20.89 -6.90
N VAL A 100 14.90 -21.50 -5.77
CA VAL A 100 16.11 -21.14 -5.01
C VAL A 100 17.12 -22.26 -5.01
N LEU A 101 16.69 -23.52 -4.86
CA LEU A 101 17.60 -24.65 -4.83
C LEU A 101 18.11 -25.01 -6.21
N MET A 102 19.38 -25.34 -6.31
CA MET A 102 19.99 -25.87 -7.53
C MET A 102 19.47 -27.27 -7.82
N ARG A 103 19.01 -27.51 -9.06
CA ARG A 103 18.56 -28.82 -9.51
C ARG A 103 19.76 -29.75 -9.68
N GLU A 104 19.67 -30.98 -9.20
CA GLU A 104 20.64 -32.05 -9.48
C GLU A 104 20.56 -32.46 -10.95
N CYS A 105 21.71 -32.59 -11.61
CA CYS A 105 21.82 -32.89 -13.05
C CYS A 105 22.34 -34.31 -13.31
N GLY A 106 22.73 -35.07 -12.28
CA GLY A 106 23.32 -36.41 -12.40
C GLY A 106 24.80 -36.39 -12.78
N ASP A 107 25.51 -35.29 -12.52
CA ASP A 107 26.94 -35.11 -12.80
C ASP A 107 27.80 -35.05 -11.52
N ASP A 108 29.13 -35.05 -11.68
CA ASP A 108 30.09 -35.01 -10.57
C ASP A 108 29.95 -33.75 -9.71
N LEU A 109 29.27 -32.72 -10.17
CA LEU A 109 29.03 -31.49 -9.43
C LEU A 109 27.84 -31.56 -8.47
N ASP A 110 27.08 -32.64 -8.47
CA ASP A 110 25.90 -32.76 -7.61
C ASP A 110 26.25 -32.81 -6.13
N LEU A 111 27.46 -33.23 -5.79
CA LEU A 111 27.94 -33.14 -4.41
C LEU A 111 28.00 -31.69 -3.92
N TYR A 112 28.53 -30.79 -4.76
CA TYR A 112 28.65 -29.35 -4.44
C TYR A 112 27.26 -28.67 -4.46
N ARG A 113 26.35 -29.07 -5.40
CA ARG A 113 24.97 -28.56 -5.43
C ARG A 113 24.22 -28.93 -4.16
N ARG A 114 24.35 -30.15 -3.66
CA ARG A 114 23.74 -30.59 -2.41
C ARG A 114 24.26 -29.82 -1.20
N GLU A 115 25.58 -29.62 -1.12
CA GLU A 115 26.17 -28.83 -0.03
C GLU A 115 25.70 -27.37 -0.07
N TYR A 116 25.68 -26.76 -1.24
CA TYR A 116 25.17 -25.41 -1.43
C TYR A 116 23.67 -25.29 -1.07
N ASN A 117 22.87 -26.24 -1.51
CA ASN A 117 21.45 -26.31 -1.17
C ASN A 117 21.23 -26.48 0.34
N ARG A 118 22.10 -27.22 1.03
CA ARG A 118 22.06 -27.34 2.49
C ARG A 118 22.28 -25.99 3.17
N VAL A 119 23.31 -25.24 2.75
CA VAL A 119 23.59 -23.89 3.26
C VAL A 119 22.43 -22.94 3.01
N LEU A 120 21.82 -22.98 1.81
CA LEU A 120 20.65 -22.15 1.49
C LEU A 120 19.45 -22.49 2.39
N THR A 121 19.21 -23.78 2.63
CA THR A 121 18.10 -24.24 3.48
C THR A 121 18.31 -23.82 4.93
N GLU A 122 19.52 -23.93 5.46
CA GLU A 122 19.87 -23.47 6.81
C GLU A 122 19.70 -21.94 6.94
N LYS A 123 20.15 -21.16 5.97
CA LYS A 123 19.94 -19.71 5.95
C LYS A 123 18.47 -19.33 5.87
N ALA A 124 17.71 -20.01 5.03
CA ALA A 124 16.27 -19.77 4.91
C ALA A 124 15.55 -20.06 6.23
N ALA A 125 15.89 -21.16 6.92
CA ALA A 125 15.35 -21.49 8.23
C ALA A 125 15.69 -20.42 9.29
N ALA A 126 16.92 -19.88 9.26
CA ALA A 126 17.36 -18.83 10.18
C ALA A 126 16.66 -17.48 9.94
N SER A 127 16.29 -17.17 8.69
CA SER A 127 15.61 -15.91 8.29
C SER A 127 14.08 -15.95 8.38
N ASN A 128 13.49 -16.89 9.11
CA ASN A 128 12.03 -17.10 9.22
C ASN A 128 11.30 -17.40 7.89
N ASN A 129 11.99 -17.68 6.82
CA ASN A 129 11.45 -17.98 5.48
C ASN A 129 10.42 -16.94 5.00
N LEU A 130 10.66 -15.65 5.21
CA LEU A 130 9.80 -14.57 4.76
C LEU A 130 10.33 -13.97 3.48
N ILE A 131 9.45 -13.83 2.50
CA ILE A 131 9.67 -13.01 1.30
C ILE A 131 8.70 -11.84 1.31
N GLN A 132 9.16 -10.75 0.70
CA GLN A 132 8.39 -9.53 0.55
C GLN A 132 8.05 -9.32 -0.92
N ASP A 133 6.76 -9.45 -1.23
CA ASP A 133 6.23 -9.14 -2.56
C ASP A 133 5.59 -7.76 -2.58
N LYS A 134 5.75 -7.02 -3.67
CA LYS A 134 5.25 -5.66 -3.84
C LYS A 134 4.32 -5.56 -5.03
N TYR A 135 3.18 -4.91 -4.82
CA TYR A 135 2.12 -4.80 -5.81
C TYR A 135 1.59 -3.39 -5.92
N ILE A 136 1.25 -2.98 -7.14
CA ILE A 136 0.43 -1.80 -7.43
C ILE A 136 -0.91 -2.30 -7.94
N THR A 137 -2.00 -1.88 -7.31
CA THR A 137 -3.36 -2.18 -7.76
C THR A 137 -4.07 -0.88 -8.11
N VAL A 138 -4.52 -0.75 -9.34
CA VAL A 138 -5.31 0.39 -9.80
C VAL A 138 -6.77 -0.03 -9.91
N SER A 139 -7.68 0.79 -9.37
CA SER A 139 -9.11 0.53 -9.35
C SER A 139 -9.88 1.72 -9.93
N VAL A 140 -10.71 1.47 -10.93
CA VAL A 140 -11.43 2.51 -11.68
C VAL A 140 -12.91 2.15 -11.83
N ALA A 141 -13.77 3.17 -11.87
CA ALA A 141 -15.16 2.99 -12.24
C ALA A 141 -15.31 3.09 -13.77
N ARG A 142 -15.79 2.02 -14.42
CA ARG A 142 -16.11 1.97 -15.86
C ARG A 142 -17.44 1.27 -16.06
N LYS A 143 -18.07 1.48 -17.21
CA LYS A 143 -19.38 0.91 -17.53
C LYS A 143 -19.31 -0.60 -17.76
N ASN A 144 -18.26 -1.06 -18.43
CA ASN A 144 -18.08 -2.45 -18.81
C ASN A 144 -16.60 -2.88 -18.70
N ALA A 145 -16.35 -4.17 -18.86
CA ALA A 145 -15.02 -4.75 -18.79
C ALA A 145 -14.11 -4.34 -19.96
N GLU A 146 -14.68 -4.03 -21.12
CA GLU A 146 -13.90 -3.64 -22.32
C GLU A 146 -13.32 -2.23 -22.16
N GLU A 147 -14.13 -1.29 -21.67
CA GLU A 147 -13.63 0.05 -21.30
C GLU A 147 -12.55 -0.03 -20.22
N ALA A 148 -12.72 -0.95 -19.27
CA ALA A 148 -11.72 -1.19 -18.22
C ALA A 148 -10.41 -1.75 -18.81
N ARG A 149 -10.47 -2.70 -19.77
CA ARG A 149 -9.30 -3.23 -20.46
C ARG A 149 -8.53 -2.13 -21.19
N ALA A 150 -9.22 -1.33 -21.98
CA ALA A 150 -8.61 -0.22 -22.71
C ALA A 150 -7.95 0.81 -21.75
N PHE A 151 -8.54 1.03 -20.58
CA PHE A 151 -7.95 1.86 -19.54
C PHE A 151 -6.70 1.22 -18.95
N PHE A 152 -6.76 -0.07 -18.54
CA PHE A 152 -5.63 -0.75 -17.91
C PHE A 152 -4.46 -0.98 -18.88
N HIS A 153 -4.69 -1.13 -20.17
CA HIS A 153 -3.61 -1.17 -21.16
C HIS A 153 -2.78 0.11 -21.20
N ARG A 154 -3.45 1.28 -21.06
CA ARG A 154 -2.73 2.57 -20.96
C ARG A 154 -1.94 2.66 -19.66
N VAL A 155 -2.56 2.29 -18.53
CA VAL A 155 -1.89 2.28 -17.23
C VAL A 155 -0.69 1.34 -17.23
N ASP A 156 -0.79 0.17 -17.88
CA ASP A 156 0.30 -0.79 -18.02
C ASP A 156 1.49 -0.19 -18.78
N ALA A 157 1.24 0.48 -19.90
CA ALA A 157 2.27 1.15 -20.69
C ALA A 157 2.96 2.27 -19.87
N ASP A 158 2.19 3.08 -19.14
CA ASP A 158 2.70 4.17 -18.31
C ASP A 158 3.52 3.64 -17.12
N LEU A 159 3.04 2.62 -16.42
CA LEU A 159 3.75 1.99 -15.31
C LEU A 159 5.03 1.31 -15.79
N SER A 160 4.98 0.55 -16.88
CA SER A 160 6.15 -0.15 -17.44
C SER A 160 7.22 0.86 -17.86
N LYS A 161 6.84 1.96 -18.51
CA LYS A 161 7.76 3.02 -18.90
C LYS A 161 8.40 3.72 -17.70
N ASN A 162 7.60 4.09 -16.71
CA ASN A 162 8.08 4.90 -15.58
C ASN A 162 8.86 4.06 -14.56
N LEU A 163 8.43 2.81 -14.29
CA LEU A 163 9.18 1.88 -13.44
C LEU A 163 10.44 1.36 -14.14
N GLY A 164 10.42 1.22 -15.49
CA GLY A 164 11.62 0.88 -16.26
C GLY A 164 12.74 1.92 -16.15
N ARG A 165 12.42 3.20 -15.94
CA ARG A 165 13.42 4.25 -15.65
C ARG A 165 14.09 4.09 -14.29
N LEU A 166 13.48 3.33 -13.40
CA LEU A 166 13.99 3.00 -12.06
C LEU A 166 14.69 1.64 -12.02
N ASP A 167 14.95 1.02 -13.18
CA ASP A 167 15.40 -0.37 -13.28
C ASP A 167 14.49 -1.38 -12.55
N SER A 168 13.23 -1.01 -12.31
CA SER A 168 12.19 -1.84 -11.74
C SER A 168 11.25 -2.33 -12.84
N GLY A 169 11.01 -3.64 -12.89
CA GLY A 169 10.04 -4.21 -13.83
C GLY A 169 8.62 -4.19 -13.24
N ALA A 170 7.63 -3.85 -14.07
CA ALA A 170 6.22 -4.04 -13.76
C ALA A 170 5.65 -5.20 -14.56
N LYS A 171 5.05 -6.19 -13.88
CA LYS A 171 4.37 -7.32 -14.52
C LYS A 171 2.89 -7.31 -14.13
N ALA A 172 2.00 -7.18 -15.11
CA ALA A 172 0.57 -7.37 -14.88
C ALA A 172 0.30 -8.82 -14.45
N LEU A 173 -0.48 -8.99 -13.38
CA LEU A 173 -0.85 -10.29 -12.85
C LEU A 173 -2.14 -10.77 -13.48
N ASP A 174 -2.18 -12.06 -13.84
CA ASP A 174 -3.40 -12.73 -14.24
C ASP A 174 -4.29 -13.10 -13.04
N THR A 175 -5.44 -13.69 -13.30
CA THR A 175 -6.36 -14.06 -12.22
C THR A 175 -5.83 -15.21 -11.36
N TYR A 176 -5.06 -16.15 -11.93
CA TYR A 176 -4.42 -17.20 -11.15
C TYR A 176 -3.45 -16.61 -10.12
N GLU A 177 -2.55 -15.73 -10.56
CA GLU A 177 -1.56 -15.08 -9.70
C GLU A 177 -2.24 -14.18 -8.62
N ARG A 178 -3.28 -13.43 -9.00
CA ARG A 178 -4.01 -12.57 -8.06
C ARG A 178 -4.80 -13.36 -7.01
N LEU A 179 -5.45 -14.45 -7.38
CA LEU A 179 -6.16 -15.32 -6.44
C LEU A 179 -5.18 -16.03 -5.52
N ARG A 180 -3.98 -16.39 -6.00
CA ARG A 180 -2.93 -16.97 -5.15
C ARG A 180 -2.53 -16.03 -4.01
N ILE A 181 -2.39 -14.73 -4.27
CA ILE A 181 -2.09 -13.74 -3.22
C ILE A 181 -3.16 -13.77 -2.12
N LEU A 182 -4.43 -13.85 -2.50
CA LEU A 182 -5.52 -13.94 -1.53
C LEU A 182 -5.59 -15.29 -0.84
N HIS A 183 -5.33 -16.40 -1.56
CA HIS A 183 -5.25 -17.73 -0.98
C HIS A 183 -4.17 -17.78 0.10
N ASP A 184 -2.96 -17.35 -0.21
CA ASP A 184 -1.83 -17.35 0.74
C ASP A 184 -2.11 -16.48 1.97
N PHE A 185 -2.89 -15.41 1.81
CA PHE A 185 -3.31 -14.56 2.92
C PHE A 185 -4.43 -15.19 3.77
N PHE A 186 -5.46 -15.74 3.12
CA PHE A 186 -6.65 -16.27 3.84
C PHE A 186 -6.44 -17.68 4.38
N ARG A 187 -5.58 -18.48 3.74
CA ARG A 187 -5.26 -19.88 4.08
C ARG A 187 -3.77 -20.07 4.37
N PRO A 188 -3.19 -19.34 5.34
CA PRO A 188 -1.77 -19.41 5.62
C PRO A 188 -1.39 -20.79 6.18
N GLY A 189 -0.42 -21.45 5.53
CA GLY A 189 0.03 -22.82 5.78
C GLY A 189 -0.55 -23.85 4.79
N GLU A 190 -1.40 -23.41 3.88
CA GLU A 190 -1.98 -24.22 2.81
C GLU A 190 -1.51 -23.78 1.42
N GLU A 191 -0.46 -22.97 1.35
CA GLU A 191 0.04 -22.36 0.11
C GLU A 191 0.37 -23.39 -0.98
N GLN A 192 0.81 -24.59 -0.57
CA GLN A 192 1.13 -25.69 -1.49
C GLN A 192 -0.10 -26.33 -2.14
N PHE A 193 -1.29 -26.17 -1.56
CA PHE A 193 -2.52 -26.78 -2.06
C PHE A 193 -3.26 -25.89 -3.05
N TYR A 194 -2.75 -24.69 -3.34
CA TYR A 194 -3.37 -23.79 -4.30
C TYR A 194 -3.31 -24.36 -5.72
N LYS A 195 -4.47 -24.74 -6.25
CA LYS A 195 -4.69 -25.20 -7.61
C LYS A 195 -5.96 -24.55 -8.12
N PHE A 196 -5.82 -23.55 -8.97
CA PHE A 196 -6.96 -22.86 -9.57
C PHE A 196 -6.89 -22.96 -11.09
N ASP A 197 -7.99 -23.36 -11.69
CA ASP A 197 -8.23 -23.30 -13.13
C ASP A 197 -9.61 -22.71 -13.36
N LEU A 198 -9.66 -21.54 -14.02
CA LEU A 198 -10.90 -20.80 -14.27
C LEU A 198 -11.86 -21.63 -15.15
N ASN A 199 -11.35 -22.29 -16.19
CA ASN A 199 -12.18 -23.05 -17.11
C ASN A 199 -12.74 -24.31 -16.46
N ALA A 200 -11.93 -25.03 -15.69
CA ALA A 200 -12.35 -26.18 -14.94
C ALA A 200 -13.39 -25.80 -13.86
N SER A 201 -13.17 -24.69 -13.17
CA SER A 201 -14.10 -24.18 -12.15
C SER A 201 -15.46 -23.82 -12.74
N MET A 202 -15.46 -23.16 -13.91
CA MET A 202 -16.70 -22.80 -14.62
C MET A 202 -17.48 -24.04 -15.07
N ARG A 203 -16.80 -25.08 -15.60
CA ARG A 203 -17.43 -26.35 -16.01
C ARG A 203 -18.04 -27.12 -14.84
N LEU A 204 -17.39 -27.09 -13.69
CA LEU A 204 -17.84 -27.77 -12.47
C LEU A 204 -18.86 -26.95 -11.66
N GLY A 205 -19.15 -25.71 -12.05
CA GLY A 205 -20.05 -24.81 -11.33
C GLY A 205 -19.49 -24.32 -9.99
N HIS A 206 -18.18 -24.45 -9.76
CA HIS A 206 -17.53 -23.93 -8.58
C HIS A 206 -17.27 -22.44 -8.67
N SER A 207 -17.41 -21.73 -7.55
CA SER A 207 -17.05 -20.32 -7.46
C SER A 207 -15.53 -20.19 -7.27
N PHE A 208 -14.90 -19.20 -7.96
CA PHE A 208 -13.50 -18.86 -7.69
C PHE A 208 -13.27 -18.52 -6.20
N LYS A 209 -14.30 -18.11 -5.47
CA LYS A 209 -14.23 -17.83 -4.03
C LYS A 209 -13.95 -19.06 -3.18
N ASP A 210 -14.32 -20.25 -3.65
CA ASP A 210 -14.11 -21.50 -2.92
C ASP A 210 -12.62 -21.84 -2.80
N TYR A 211 -11.81 -21.38 -3.76
CA TYR A 211 -10.36 -21.57 -3.75
C TYR A 211 -9.61 -20.65 -2.78
N ILE A 212 -10.21 -19.55 -2.38
CA ILE A 212 -9.57 -18.54 -1.50
C ILE A 212 -10.26 -18.41 -0.14
N ALA A 213 -11.50 -18.91 0.00
CA ALA A 213 -12.25 -18.80 1.24
C ALA A 213 -11.60 -19.66 2.34
N PRO A 214 -11.29 -19.10 3.51
CA PRO A 214 -10.87 -19.90 4.68
C PRO A 214 -12.06 -20.67 5.25
N ASP A 215 -11.79 -21.67 6.08
CA ASP A 215 -12.82 -22.49 6.72
C ASP A 215 -13.79 -21.70 7.59
N GLY A 216 -13.32 -20.59 8.14
CA GLY A 216 -14.16 -19.67 8.91
C GLY A 216 -13.57 -18.27 8.99
N MET A 217 -14.47 -17.29 9.07
CA MET A 217 -14.13 -15.88 9.32
C MET A 217 -14.91 -15.38 10.52
N LYS A 218 -14.21 -14.79 11.49
CA LYS A 218 -14.82 -14.14 12.64
C LYS A 218 -14.20 -12.78 12.85
N PHE A 219 -15.04 -11.74 12.90
CA PHE A 219 -14.62 -10.38 13.12
C PHE A 219 -15.03 -9.91 14.51
N LEU A 220 -14.05 -9.46 15.30
CA LEU A 220 -14.23 -8.93 16.64
C LEU A 220 -13.79 -7.45 16.66
N SER A 221 -14.04 -6.77 17.76
CA SER A 221 -13.75 -5.34 17.87
C SER A 221 -12.26 -4.97 17.77
N ASP A 222 -11.36 -5.90 18.15
CA ASP A 222 -9.92 -5.66 18.23
C ASP A 222 -9.07 -6.59 17.35
N HIS A 223 -9.67 -7.67 16.80
CA HIS A 223 -8.99 -8.63 15.95
C HIS A 223 -9.99 -9.37 15.05
N PHE A 224 -9.46 -10.13 14.10
CA PHE A 224 -10.21 -11.07 13.29
C PHE A 224 -9.58 -12.47 13.38
N GLU A 225 -10.39 -13.49 13.16
CA GLU A 225 -9.96 -14.88 13.10
C GLU A 225 -10.22 -15.44 11.71
N LEU A 226 -9.24 -16.15 11.14
CA LEU A 226 -9.30 -16.81 9.84
C LEU A 226 -8.76 -18.23 9.99
N GLY A 227 -9.62 -19.25 9.81
CA GLY A 227 -9.19 -20.63 9.86
C GLY A 227 -8.33 -20.98 11.09
N GLY A 228 -8.71 -20.52 12.30
CA GLY A 228 -7.96 -20.76 13.53
C GLY A 228 -6.74 -19.85 13.75
N LYS A 229 -6.43 -18.95 12.83
CA LYS A 229 -5.37 -17.93 12.97
C LYS A 229 -5.96 -16.58 13.29
N VAL A 230 -5.21 -15.78 14.07
CA VAL A 230 -5.67 -14.48 14.56
C VAL A 230 -4.89 -13.38 13.84
N GLY A 231 -5.61 -12.36 13.36
CA GLY A 231 -5.02 -11.20 12.72
C GLY A 231 -5.55 -9.90 13.31
N ARG A 232 -4.82 -8.81 13.09
CA ARG A 232 -5.19 -7.45 13.51
C ARG A 232 -5.01 -6.47 12.37
N VAL A 233 -5.94 -5.52 12.28
CA VAL A 233 -5.83 -4.40 11.34
C VAL A 233 -5.44 -3.15 12.13
N LEU A 234 -4.40 -2.47 11.65
CA LEU A 234 -3.94 -1.18 12.17
C LEU A 234 -4.01 -0.17 11.05
N PHE A 235 -4.37 1.06 11.36
CA PHE A 235 -4.35 2.16 10.40
C PHE A 235 -3.66 3.37 11.02
N MET A 236 -2.98 4.14 10.19
CA MET A 236 -2.34 5.37 10.62
C MET A 236 -3.40 6.47 10.73
N ARG A 237 -3.59 7.00 11.94
CA ARG A 237 -4.60 8.01 12.23
C ARG A 237 -4.10 9.43 11.98
N LYS A 238 -2.84 9.67 12.31
CA LYS A 238 -2.15 10.96 12.12
C LYS A 238 -0.74 10.69 11.63
N TYR A 239 -0.31 11.50 10.70
CA TYR A 239 1.08 11.56 10.28
C TYR A 239 1.80 12.63 11.09
N SER A 240 3.08 12.42 11.34
CA SER A 240 3.94 13.47 11.89
C SER A 240 4.15 14.57 10.84
N SER A 241 4.43 15.79 11.26
CA SER A 241 4.84 16.87 10.38
C SER A 241 6.17 16.57 9.65
N TYR A 242 6.98 15.69 10.23
CA TYR A 242 8.19 15.15 9.62
C TYR A 242 8.07 13.63 9.49
N ILE A 243 8.19 13.14 8.29
CA ILE A 243 8.19 11.70 7.96
C ILE A 243 9.60 11.33 7.51
N LYS A 244 10.17 10.27 8.11
CA LYS A 244 11.47 9.73 7.71
C LYS A 244 11.31 8.78 6.53
N ASP A 245 12.32 8.72 5.67
CA ASP A 245 12.35 7.86 4.48
C ASP A 245 12.26 6.38 4.83
N ASP A 246 12.74 5.98 6.01
CA ASP A 246 12.71 4.60 6.48
C ASP A 246 11.36 4.17 7.10
N MET A 247 10.37 5.06 7.20
CA MET A 247 9.10 4.78 7.87
C MET A 247 8.39 3.55 7.31
N ILE A 248 8.27 3.46 5.99
CA ILE A 248 7.58 2.33 5.33
C ILE A 248 8.40 1.05 5.49
N THR A 249 9.71 1.13 5.34
CA THR A 249 10.63 -0.01 5.54
C THR A 249 10.53 -0.53 6.96
N SER A 250 10.62 0.36 7.98
CA SER A 250 10.47 -0.01 9.39
C SER A 250 9.10 -0.61 9.72
N MET A 251 8.03 -0.16 9.04
CA MET A 251 6.70 -0.75 9.18
C MET A 251 6.58 -2.11 8.50
N ALA A 252 7.28 -2.31 7.40
CA ALA A 252 7.27 -3.54 6.61
C ALA A 252 8.25 -4.61 7.15
N ASP A 253 9.32 -4.19 7.82
CA ASP A 253 10.31 -5.08 8.45
C ASP A 253 9.74 -5.72 9.71
N PHE A 254 8.91 -6.72 9.51
CA PHE A 254 8.24 -7.44 10.59
C PHE A 254 8.33 -8.96 10.35
N PRO A 255 8.87 -9.73 11.30
CA PRO A 255 9.18 -11.16 11.12
C PRO A 255 7.94 -12.07 11.15
N ARG A 256 6.85 -11.66 10.54
CA ARG A 256 5.58 -12.40 10.43
C ARG A 256 4.83 -12.01 9.17
N THR A 257 3.83 -12.78 8.80
CA THR A 257 2.92 -12.46 7.71
C THR A 257 2.27 -11.09 7.94
N LEU A 258 2.45 -10.20 6.98
CA LEU A 258 2.02 -8.81 7.04
C LEU A 258 1.51 -8.38 5.66
N VAL A 259 0.43 -7.62 5.63
CA VAL A 259 0.02 -6.86 4.45
C VAL A 259 -0.02 -5.39 4.83
N LEU A 260 0.91 -4.60 4.29
CA LEU A 260 0.92 -3.15 4.38
C LEU A 260 0.30 -2.59 3.10
N SER A 261 -0.72 -1.75 3.22
CA SER A 261 -1.37 -1.12 2.07
C SER A 261 -1.33 0.39 2.20
N ILE A 262 -0.95 1.05 1.12
CA ILE A 262 -0.93 2.51 0.99
C ILE A 262 -1.91 2.85 -0.13
N ASP A 263 -3.04 3.45 0.23
CA ASP A 263 -4.02 3.94 -0.73
C ASP A 263 -3.62 5.34 -1.18
N LEU A 264 -3.49 5.54 -2.48
CA LEU A 264 -3.14 6.80 -3.14
C LEU A 264 -4.33 7.28 -3.94
N LEU A 265 -4.80 8.48 -3.64
CA LEU A 265 -5.90 9.13 -4.34
C LEU A 265 -5.37 10.44 -4.94
N PRO A 266 -4.94 10.43 -6.21
CA PRO A 266 -4.54 11.65 -6.89
C PRO A 266 -5.72 12.62 -6.99
N VAL A 267 -5.46 13.91 -6.74
CA VAL A 267 -6.46 14.98 -6.81
C VAL A 267 -6.31 15.69 -8.15
N PRO A 268 -7.41 16.00 -8.89
CA PRO A 268 -7.32 16.85 -10.07
C PRO A 268 -6.69 18.20 -9.72
N THR A 269 -5.79 18.69 -10.56
CA THR A 269 -4.98 19.90 -10.29
C THR A 269 -5.84 21.13 -9.98
N ASP A 270 -6.96 21.30 -10.69
CA ASP A 270 -7.90 22.39 -10.46
C ASP A 270 -8.62 22.32 -9.10
N GLU A 271 -8.88 21.12 -8.61
CA GLU A 271 -9.44 20.89 -7.26
C GLU A 271 -8.38 21.11 -6.19
N ALA A 272 -7.15 20.62 -6.42
CA ALA A 272 -6.01 20.80 -5.51
C ALA A 272 -5.67 22.30 -5.34
N VAL A 273 -5.56 23.05 -6.42
CA VAL A 273 -5.31 24.50 -6.40
C VAL A 273 -6.38 25.24 -5.60
N ARG A 274 -7.65 24.94 -5.84
CA ARG A 274 -8.77 25.55 -5.07
C ARG A 274 -8.73 25.22 -3.58
N ASP A 275 -8.39 23.99 -3.23
CA ASP A 275 -8.29 23.58 -1.84
C ASP A 275 -7.13 24.31 -1.14
N VAL A 276 -5.96 24.43 -1.79
CA VAL A 276 -4.80 25.13 -1.25
C VAL A 276 -5.06 26.65 -1.15
N GLN A 277 -5.69 27.26 -2.16
CA GLN A 277 -6.10 28.67 -2.10
C GLN A 277 -7.07 28.94 -0.93
N SER A 278 -8.01 28.02 -0.69
CA SER A 278 -8.92 28.12 0.46
C SER A 278 -8.18 28.04 1.79
N GLN A 279 -7.10 27.22 1.87
CA GLN A 279 -6.25 27.15 3.06
C GLN A 279 -5.47 28.47 3.27
N ILE A 280 -4.89 29.03 2.21
CA ILE A 280 -4.20 30.35 2.27
C ILE A 280 -5.16 31.41 2.81
N MET A 281 -6.38 31.50 2.25
CA MET A 281 -7.37 32.46 2.73
C MET A 281 -7.73 32.25 4.22
N GLY A 282 -7.78 30.99 4.67
CA GLY A 282 -7.97 30.66 6.08
C GLY A 282 -6.84 31.20 6.96
N ILE A 283 -5.59 30.94 6.58
CA ILE A 283 -4.40 31.38 7.32
C ILE A 283 -4.34 32.92 7.34
N GLU A 284 -4.62 33.60 6.22
CA GLU A 284 -4.64 35.06 6.13
C GLU A 284 -5.76 35.68 7.03
N SER A 285 -6.92 35.01 7.09
CA SER A 285 -7.98 35.38 8.04
C SER A 285 -7.54 35.22 9.51
N ASP A 286 -6.80 34.16 9.82
CA ASP A 286 -6.30 33.94 11.18
C ASP A 286 -5.22 34.95 11.57
N ILE A 287 -4.33 35.31 10.65
CA ILE A 287 -3.35 36.41 10.82
C ILE A 287 -4.08 37.73 11.07
N THR A 288 -5.09 38.04 10.25
CA THR A 288 -5.87 39.28 10.41
C THR A 288 -6.59 39.34 11.75
N ARG A 289 -7.23 38.24 12.16
CA ARG A 289 -7.87 38.13 13.49
C ARG A 289 -6.88 38.28 14.63
N TRP A 290 -5.67 37.75 14.48
CA TRP A 290 -4.61 37.90 15.47
C TRP A 290 -4.17 39.36 15.56
N GLN A 291 -3.93 40.02 14.43
CA GLN A 291 -3.56 41.45 14.39
C GLN A 291 -4.65 42.34 15.03
N GLN A 292 -5.93 42.11 14.69
CA GLN A 292 -7.05 42.82 15.30
C GLN A 292 -7.09 42.68 16.82
N ARG A 293 -6.80 41.47 17.38
CA ARG A 293 -6.72 41.25 18.82
C ARG A 293 -5.55 41.99 19.45
N GLN A 294 -4.40 42.09 18.79
CA GLN A 294 -3.25 42.83 19.28
C GLN A 294 -3.53 44.34 19.27
N ASN A 295 -4.12 44.85 18.21
CA ASN A 295 -4.51 46.23 18.08
C ASN A 295 -5.54 46.65 19.18
N ALA A 296 -6.51 45.77 19.45
CA ALA A 296 -7.48 45.98 20.53
C ALA A 296 -6.82 46.03 21.96
N ARG A 297 -5.60 45.49 22.06
CA ARG A 297 -4.77 45.54 23.29
C ARG A 297 -3.73 46.66 23.26
N ASN A 298 -3.83 47.58 22.28
CA ASN A 298 -2.86 48.68 22.05
C ASN A 298 -1.42 48.18 21.75
N ASN A 299 -1.27 46.97 21.27
CA ASN A 299 0.02 46.39 20.89
C ASN A 299 0.21 46.42 19.37
N PHE A 300 0.45 47.61 18.79
CA PHE A 300 0.54 47.86 17.36
C PHE A 300 1.85 47.34 16.72
N THR A 301 2.87 47.06 17.53
CA THR A 301 4.17 46.56 17.07
C THR A 301 4.31 45.05 17.17
N ALA A 302 3.23 44.37 17.51
CA ALA A 302 3.25 42.91 17.63
C ALA A 302 3.56 42.22 16.32
N VAL A 303 4.63 41.41 16.32
CA VAL A 303 5.03 40.60 15.18
C VAL A 303 4.14 39.38 15.08
N VAL A 304 3.68 39.03 13.85
CA VAL A 304 2.87 37.84 13.64
C VAL A 304 3.60 36.59 14.15
N PRO A 305 2.92 35.67 14.85
CA PRO A 305 3.54 34.43 15.32
C PRO A 305 4.24 33.67 14.19
N TYR A 306 5.46 33.26 14.45
CA TYR A 306 6.29 32.53 13.49
C TYR A 306 5.58 31.33 12.87
N GLU A 307 4.78 30.60 13.66
CA GLU A 307 4.01 29.45 13.18
C GLU A 307 3.02 29.80 12.07
N LEU A 308 2.31 30.93 12.18
CA LEU A 308 1.36 31.40 11.17
C LEU A 308 2.08 31.89 9.90
N GLU A 309 3.21 32.57 10.06
CA GLU A 309 4.04 32.99 8.92
C GLU A 309 4.65 31.80 8.20
N GLN A 310 5.14 30.80 8.93
CA GLN A 310 5.68 29.58 8.38
C GLN A 310 4.58 28.82 7.61
N GLN A 311 3.40 28.62 8.20
CA GLN A 311 2.27 27.97 7.53
C GLN A 311 1.87 28.68 6.25
N ARG A 312 1.85 30.03 6.27
CA ARG A 312 1.57 30.84 5.08
C ARG A 312 2.60 30.61 3.98
N ALA A 313 3.88 30.65 4.32
CA ALA A 313 4.98 30.47 3.38
C ALA A 313 4.96 29.05 2.78
N GLU A 314 4.80 28.03 3.63
CA GLU A 314 4.72 26.62 3.18
C GLU A 314 3.52 26.38 2.26
N THR A 315 2.36 26.97 2.58
CA THR A 315 1.16 26.79 1.76
C THR A 315 1.27 27.52 0.42
N LYS A 316 1.95 28.67 0.37
CA LYS A 316 2.24 29.38 -0.90
C LYS A 316 3.24 28.62 -1.75
N GLU A 317 4.33 28.09 -1.18
CA GLU A 317 5.28 27.24 -1.88
C GLU A 317 4.59 26.02 -2.49
N PHE A 318 3.69 25.39 -1.72
CA PHE A 318 2.91 24.24 -2.22
C PHE A 318 1.97 24.62 -3.37
N LEU A 319 1.37 25.83 -3.34
CA LEU A 319 0.57 26.33 -4.46
C LEU A 319 1.43 26.54 -5.73
N ASP A 320 2.64 27.06 -5.56
CA ASP A 320 3.59 27.26 -6.67
C ASP A 320 4.02 25.90 -7.26
N ASP A 321 4.26 24.89 -6.43
CA ASP A 321 4.58 23.54 -6.89
C ASP A 321 3.46 22.92 -7.73
N LEU A 322 2.20 23.13 -7.32
CA LEU A 322 1.03 22.63 -8.06
C LEU A 322 0.80 23.37 -9.39
N SER A 323 1.11 24.67 -9.43
CA SER A 323 0.78 25.52 -10.58
C SER A 323 1.91 25.67 -11.60
N THR A 324 3.17 25.62 -11.16
CA THR A 324 4.34 25.89 -12.01
C THR A 324 5.22 24.67 -12.24
N ARG A 325 5.29 23.72 -11.28
CA ARG A 325 6.18 22.56 -11.35
C ARG A 325 5.49 21.26 -11.74
N ASP A 326 4.23 21.31 -12.18
CA ASP A 326 3.41 20.17 -12.60
C ASP A 326 3.35 19.03 -11.56
N GLN A 327 3.48 19.40 -10.27
CA GLN A 327 3.35 18.45 -9.17
C GLN A 327 1.88 18.15 -8.92
N ARG A 328 1.59 16.92 -8.44
CA ARG A 328 0.22 16.51 -8.14
C ARG A 328 0.01 16.29 -6.65
N MET A 329 -1.11 16.77 -6.15
CA MET A 329 -1.57 16.47 -4.81
C MET A 329 -2.14 15.06 -4.75
N VAL A 330 -1.69 14.29 -3.77
CA VAL A 330 -2.16 12.90 -3.55
C VAL A 330 -2.58 12.74 -2.09
N TYR A 331 -3.82 12.31 -1.84
CA TYR A 331 -4.22 11.86 -0.51
C TYR A 331 -3.72 10.46 -0.26
N CYS A 332 -3.01 10.28 0.86
CA CYS A 332 -2.40 9.04 1.25
C CYS A 332 -3.05 8.45 2.51
N ARG A 333 -3.36 7.13 2.49
CA ARG A 333 -3.85 6.41 3.66
C ARG A 333 -3.12 5.08 3.83
N THR A 334 -2.42 4.93 4.94
CA THR A 334 -1.66 3.72 5.25
C THR A 334 -2.45 2.79 6.16
N THR A 335 -2.57 1.53 5.77
CA THR A 335 -3.22 0.47 6.54
C THR A 335 -2.30 -0.74 6.63
N ARG A 336 -2.09 -1.27 7.84
CA ARG A 336 -1.27 -2.45 8.11
C ARG A 336 -2.14 -3.58 8.65
N ARG A 337 -2.09 -4.76 8.05
CA ARG A 337 -2.74 -5.98 8.52
C ARG A 337 -1.68 -6.96 8.99
N MET A 338 -1.80 -7.45 10.21
CA MET A 338 -0.85 -8.38 10.81
C MET A 338 -1.56 -9.69 11.13
N GLY A 339 -0.98 -10.81 10.67
CA GLY A 339 -1.40 -12.15 11.07
C GLY A 339 -0.56 -12.63 12.26
N TYR A 340 -1.20 -13.19 13.28
CA TYR A 340 -0.54 -13.84 14.42
C TYR A 340 -0.86 -15.32 14.41
N GLY A 341 0.15 -16.16 14.65
CA GLY A 341 -0.08 -17.58 14.96
C GLY A 341 -0.81 -17.76 16.30
N ILE A 342 -1.45 -18.91 16.48
CA ILE A 342 -2.11 -19.31 17.73
C ILE A 342 -1.12 -19.19 18.88
N GLY A 343 -1.49 -18.47 19.96
CA GLY A 343 -0.81 -18.62 21.25
C GLY A 343 -0.15 -17.40 21.89
N LEU A 344 -0.62 -16.18 21.68
CA LEU A 344 -0.17 -15.06 22.51
C LEU A 344 -1.18 -14.73 23.63
N PRO A 345 -0.75 -14.74 24.91
CA PRO A 345 -1.63 -14.47 26.04
C PRO A 345 -2.17 -13.04 26.01
N ARG A 346 -3.45 -12.88 26.39
CA ARG A 346 -4.22 -11.62 26.37
C ARG A 346 -3.51 -10.37 26.98
N ARG A 347 -2.51 -10.55 27.84
CA ARG A 347 -1.83 -9.46 28.56
C ARG A 347 -0.77 -8.69 27.76
N LEU A 348 -0.22 -9.25 26.68
CA LEU A 348 0.77 -8.58 25.81
C LEU A 348 0.12 -7.70 24.72
N ARG A 349 -1.20 -7.75 24.55
CA ARG A 349 -1.94 -7.09 23.48
C ARG A 349 -2.01 -5.54 23.59
N ARG A 350 -1.79 -4.96 24.76
CA ARG A 350 -1.93 -3.51 24.96
C ARG A 350 -0.63 -2.70 24.99
N ARG A 351 0.54 -3.33 25.19
CA ARG A 351 1.80 -2.60 25.46
C ARG A 351 2.76 -2.43 24.26
N SER A 352 2.65 -3.19 23.18
CA SER A 352 3.74 -3.27 22.20
C SER A 352 3.73 -2.19 21.11
N LEU A 353 2.65 -1.45 20.92
CA LEU A 353 2.53 -0.51 19.80
C LEU A 353 2.66 0.98 20.18
N ALA A 354 2.46 1.32 21.45
CA ALA A 354 2.71 2.68 21.93
C ALA A 354 4.20 2.97 22.17
N GLN A 355 5.04 1.94 22.33
CA GLN A 355 6.48 2.08 22.63
C GLN A 355 7.39 2.00 21.41
N SER A 356 6.95 1.42 20.28
CA SER A 356 7.78 1.33 19.07
C SER A 356 7.71 2.55 18.16
N CYS A 357 6.81 3.49 18.42
CA CYS A 357 6.67 4.75 17.66
C CYS A 357 7.17 5.99 18.41
N MET A 358 7.90 5.85 19.52
CA MET A 358 8.60 6.98 20.11
C MET A 358 10.04 7.04 19.62
N PRO A 359 10.48 8.11 18.95
CA PRO A 359 11.88 8.29 18.59
C PRO A 359 12.71 8.49 19.85
N ARG A 360 13.70 7.63 20.09
CA ARG A 360 14.81 7.96 20.98
C ARG A 360 15.58 9.10 20.33
N HIS A 361 15.84 10.14 21.09
CA HIS A 361 16.63 11.31 20.73
C HIS A 361 17.82 10.97 19.86
N CYS A 362 17.93 11.60 18.68
CA CYS A 362 19.17 11.73 17.93
C CYS A 362 19.43 13.22 17.68
N PRO A 363 20.68 13.70 17.87
CA PRO A 363 21.02 15.11 17.70
C PRO A 363 21.19 15.48 16.23
N SER A 364 20.68 16.65 15.91
CA SER A 364 20.94 17.54 14.76
C SER A 364 21.69 16.96 13.54
N ALA A 365 20.95 16.78 12.44
CA ALA A 365 21.46 16.77 11.08
C ALA A 365 20.68 17.79 10.22
N PRO A 366 21.29 18.35 9.17
CA PRO A 366 20.85 19.57 8.53
C PRO A 366 19.55 19.41 7.74
N ARG A 367 18.76 20.47 7.76
CA ARG A 367 17.52 20.65 7.02
C ARG A 367 17.81 20.58 5.52
N HIS A 368 17.30 19.59 4.82
CA HIS A 368 16.83 19.64 3.44
C HIS A 368 16.32 18.25 3.08
N ASN A 369 15.01 18.12 3.00
CA ASN A 369 14.24 17.32 2.04
C ASN A 369 12.85 17.11 2.62
N ARG A 370 11.91 17.84 2.07
CA ARG A 370 10.49 17.62 2.33
C ARG A 370 9.98 16.64 1.29
N CYS A 371 9.46 15.51 1.73
CA CYS A 371 8.55 14.72 0.91
C CYS A 371 7.20 15.44 0.82
N ILE A 372 6.77 15.76 -0.36
CA ILE A 372 5.43 16.23 -0.71
C ILE A 372 4.46 15.04 -0.77
#